data_16caecbfe62c09218c4020e200ed46e9
#
_entry.id   16caecbfe62c09218c4020e200ed46e9
#
_cell.length_a   1.000
_cell.length_b   1.000
_cell.length_c   1.000
_cell.angle_alpha   90.00
_cell.angle_beta   90.00
_cell.angle_gamma   90.00
#
_symmetry.space_group_name_H-M   'P 1'
#
loop_
_entity.id
_entity.type
_entity.pdbx_description
1 polymer ?
#
loop_
_entity_poly.entity_id
_entity_poly.type
_entity_poly.pdbx_seq_one_letter_code
_entity_poly.pdbx_strand_id
1 'polypeptide(L)'
;MNEQKTNPLGTEKISSLLLRFAIPSIIAMVVSALYNMVDQFFIGRSVGMLGNAATNVAFPLVITCTAIALMCGIGGAANFNLCMGQQEKEEAASFAGNAITMLFSLGVILCIITRLFLKPMIILFGATSGVLDYSLIYTGITSLGFPFLILTTGGTNLVRADGSPKFSMACTLTGAIINTILDPTLIFGFHMGIAGAAWATVIGQVVSGIMVILYLRKFKTVKLTKEKLRPHPHYIGRIVSLGMAPFFNQVSMMVVQIVMNNVLIRYGAKSSYGSDIPLACAGIITKINMIFFAINIGISQGLQPIISYNYGARKLDRVREAYLKAAISATIISTVSFICFQLFPRQIIGIFGSESEAYFRFAEKFFRIFLFCTFINGLQPITANFFTAIGKANRGIFLSLTRQVIFLLPLMIILPIFFGIEGVMFSAPIADGFAAICAITFAVHELKSFKKF
;
A
#
# COMPACT_ATOMS: atom_id res chain seq x y z
N MET A 1 33.64 -22.84 20.22
CA MET A 1 32.83 -22.93 19.01
C MET A 1 31.56 -22.16 19.26
N ASN A 2 31.47 -20.89 18.77
CA ASN A 2 30.22 -20.14 18.84
C ASN A 2 29.24 -20.82 17.87
N GLU A 3 28.19 -21.43 18.38
CA GLU A 3 27.06 -21.84 17.55
C GLU A 3 26.56 -20.62 16.78
N GLN A 4 26.85 -20.58 15.49
CA GLN A 4 26.22 -19.61 14.60
C GLN A 4 24.71 -19.85 14.69
N LYS A 5 24.00 -19.01 15.43
CA LYS A 5 22.54 -19.04 15.46
C LYS A 5 22.02 -19.01 14.02
N THR A 6 21.64 -20.17 13.52
CA THR A 6 21.06 -20.28 12.17
C THR A 6 19.84 -19.40 12.07
N ASN A 7 19.75 -18.59 11.01
CA ASN A 7 18.66 -17.66 10.84
C ASN A 7 17.32 -18.44 10.74
N PRO A 8 16.32 -18.13 11.59
CA PRO A 8 15.02 -18.81 11.60
C PRO A 8 14.34 -18.89 10.22
N LEU A 9 14.54 -17.86 9.37
CA LEU A 9 13.98 -17.83 8.02
C LEU A 9 14.39 -19.03 7.14
N GLY A 10 15.57 -19.57 7.38
CA GLY A 10 16.11 -20.71 6.63
C GLY A 10 15.87 -22.08 7.26
N THR A 11 15.36 -22.17 8.48
CA THR A 11 15.28 -23.43 9.27
C THR A 11 13.90 -23.77 9.79
N GLU A 12 13.13 -22.78 10.26
CA GLU A 12 11.78 -23.00 10.79
C GLU A 12 10.78 -23.45 9.70
N LYS A 13 9.69 -24.10 10.11
CA LYS A 13 8.60 -24.52 9.21
C LYS A 13 7.99 -23.31 8.51
N ILE A 14 7.79 -23.39 7.20
CA ILE A 14 7.26 -22.30 6.38
C ILE A 14 5.88 -21.80 6.89
N SER A 15 4.99 -22.71 7.31
CA SER A 15 3.68 -22.30 7.82
C SER A 15 3.80 -21.44 9.08
N SER A 16 4.71 -21.78 10.00
CA SER A 16 4.96 -21.02 11.23
C SER A 16 5.54 -19.64 10.91
N LEU A 17 6.50 -19.59 9.98
CA LEU A 17 7.10 -18.34 9.52
C LEU A 17 6.04 -17.44 8.85
N LEU A 18 5.23 -18.01 7.95
CA LEU A 18 4.21 -17.25 7.26
C LEU A 18 3.21 -16.63 8.24
N LEU A 19 2.71 -17.37 9.22
CA LEU A 19 1.83 -16.83 10.26
C LEU A 19 2.52 -15.75 11.10
N ARG A 20 3.78 -15.99 11.50
CA ARG A 20 4.58 -15.05 12.31
C ARG A 20 4.82 -13.71 11.62
N PHE A 21 4.96 -13.71 10.29
CA PHE A 21 5.24 -12.51 9.50
C PHE A 21 3.98 -11.90 8.88
N ALA A 22 3.04 -12.72 8.38
CA ALA A 22 1.85 -12.23 7.73
C ALA A 22 0.83 -11.64 8.70
N ILE A 23 0.56 -12.29 9.86
CA ILE A 23 -0.44 -11.79 10.81
C ILE A 23 -0.13 -10.36 11.28
N PRO A 24 1.08 -10.04 11.79
CA PRO A 24 1.41 -8.67 12.15
C PRO A 24 1.33 -7.69 10.97
N SER A 25 1.70 -8.13 9.77
CA SER A 25 1.62 -7.28 8.57
C SER A 25 0.17 -7.00 8.18
N ILE A 26 -0.72 -7.99 8.24
CA ILE A 26 -2.16 -7.83 7.99
C ILE A 26 -2.76 -6.85 8.98
N ILE A 27 -2.50 -7.04 10.28
CA ILE A 27 -3.00 -6.14 11.32
C ILE A 27 -2.53 -4.72 11.08
N ALA A 28 -1.25 -4.51 10.78
CA ALA A 28 -0.70 -3.18 10.48
C ALA A 28 -1.39 -2.53 9.26
N MET A 29 -1.61 -3.29 8.19
CA MET A 29 -2.24 -2.78 6.96
C MET A 29 -3.73 -2.47 7.16
N VAL A 30 -4.47 -3.36 7.83
CA VAL A 30 -5.90 -3.15 8.11
C VAL A 30 -6.10 -1.96 9.05
N VAL A 31 -5.32 -1.85 10.12
CA VAL A 31 -5.39 -0.71 11.04
C VAL A 31 -5.02 0.59 10.33
N SER A 32 -4.01 0.56 9.45
CA SER A 32 -3.67 1.73 8.62
C SER A 32 -4.82 2.15 7.69
N ALA A 33 -5.54 1.21 7.11
CA ALA A 33 -6.72 1.51 6.30
C ALA A 33 -7.86 2.10 7.14
N LEU A 34 -8.12 1.52 8.31
CA LEU A 34 -9.19 1.97 9.21
C LEU A 34 -8.93 3.35 9.79
N TYR A 35 -7.69 3.63 10.25
CA TYR A 35 -7.42 4.94 10.83
C TYR A 35 -7.58 6.08 9.80
N ASN A 36 -7.22 5.85 8.54
CA ASN A 36 -7.46 6.84 7.47
C ASN A 36 -8.96 7.16 7.30
N MET A 37 -9.84 6.16 7.50
CA MET A 37 -11.28 6.38 7.43
C MET A 37 -11.79 7.17 8.64
N VAL A 38 -11.25 6.89 9.82
CA VAL A 38 -11.59 7.57 11.08
C VAL A 38 -11.14 9.03 11.04
N ASP A 39 -9.92 9.31 10.58
CA ASP A 39 -9.40 10.68 10.39
C ASP A 39 -10.32 11.49 9.46
N GLN A 40 -10.68 10.95 8.30
CA GLN A 40 -11.62 11.60 7.38
C GLN A 40 -13.01 11.83 7.99
N PHE A 41 -13.48 10.93 8.85
CA PHE A 41 -14.73 11.09 9.57
C PHE A 41 -14.69 12.30 10.53
N PHE A 42 -13.61 12.44 11.30
CA PHE A 42 -13.46 13.58 12.23
C PHE A 42 -13.32 14.92 11.48
N ILE A 43 -12.54 14.94 10.40
CA ILE A 43 -12.40 16.13 9.54
C ILE A 43 -13.77 16.54 8.95
N GLY A 44 -14.51 15.55 8.43
CA GLY A 44 -15.85 15.80 7.88
C GLY A 44 -16.85 16.33 8.91
N ARG A 45 -16.75 15.89 10.16
CA ARG A 45 -17.57 16.40 11.26
C ARG A 45 -17.20 17.80 11.73
N SER A 46 -15.92 18.18 11.61
CA SER A 46 -15.41 19.47 12.10
C SER A 46 -15.54 20.58 11.06
N VAL A 47 -15.05 20.34 9.85
CA VAL A 47 -14.93 21.34 8.77
C VAL A 47 -15.96 21.09 7.67
N GLY A 48 -16.64 19.95 7.74
CA GLY A 48 -17.64 19.55 6.74
C GLY A 48 -17.00 19.14 5.41
N MET A 49 -17.75 19.35 4.33
CA MET A 49 -17.35 18.93 2.98
C MET A 49 -16.06 19.59 2.49
N LEU A 50 -15.79 20.86 2.88
CA LEU A 50 -14.59 21.58 2.48
C LEU A 50 -13.32 20.97 3.10
N GLY A 51 -13.39 20.47 4.35
CA GLY A 51 -12.28 19.78 4.99
C GLY A 51 -11.92 18.48 4.28
N ASN A 52 -12.91 17.66 3.95
CA ASN A 52 -12.69 16.43 3.18
C ASN A 52 -12.18 16.72 1.77
N ALA A 53 -12.67 17.77 1.12
CA ALA A 53 -12.15 18.21 -0.16
C ALA A 53 -10.67 18.63 -0.08
N ALA A 54 -10.28 19.31 1.00
CA ALA A 54 -8.90 19.72 1.23
C ALA A 54 -7.94 18.52 1.38
N THR A 55 -8.35 17.48 2.11
CA THR A 55 -7.55 16.26 2.24
C THR A 55 -7.44 15.50 0.91
N ASN A 56 -8.50 15.50 0.10
CA ASN A 56 -8.47 14.90 -1.24
C ASN A 56 -7.51 15.62 -2.19
N VAL A 57 -7.41 16.95 -2.11
CA VAL A 57 -6.43 17.74 -2.87
C VAL A 57 -4.99 17.43 -2.42
N ALA A 58 -4.77 17.15 -1.13
CA ALA A 58 -3.47 16.75 -0.59
C ALA A 58 -3.09 15.28 -0.91
N PHE A 59 -4.05 14.45 -1.29
CA PHE A 59 -3.89 13.01 -1.46
C PHE A 59 -2.76 12.59 -2.44
N PRO A 60 -2.55 13.25 -3.62
CA PRO A 60 -1.45 12.92 -4.51
C PRO A 60 -0.08 13.01 -3.85
N LEU A 61 0.14 13.94 -2.92
CA LEU A 61 1.40 14.06 -2.18
C LEU A 61 1.60 12.88 -1.22
N VAL A 62 0.54 12.48 -0.53
CA VAL A 62 0.58 11.32 0.39
C VAL A 62 0.87 10.02 -0.38
N ILE A 63 0.27 9.84 -1.56
CA ILE A 63 0.56 8.71 -2.44
C ILE A 63 2.01 8.74 -2.93
N THR A 64 2.53 9.91 -3.29
CA THR A 64 3.93 10.08 -3.69
C THR A 64 4.88 9.70 -2.54
N CYS A 65 4.61 10.16 -1.32
CA CYS A 65 5.36 9.74 -0.13
C CYS A 65 5.34 8.22 0.04
N THR A 66 4.16 7.61 -0.06
CA THR A 66 3.99 6.16 0.10
C THR A 66 4.71 5.38 -1.01
N ALA A 67 4.62 5.85 -2.26
CA ALA A 67 5.30 5.23 -3.39
C ALA A 67 6.83 5.23 -3.21
N ILE A 68 7.41 6.37 -2.82
CA ILE A 68 8.84 6.51 -2.52
C ILE A 68 9.23 5.63 -1.33
N ALA A 69 8.43 5.63 -0.26
CA ALA A 69 8.67 4.82 0.93
C ALA A 69 8.71 3.33 0.60
N LEU A 70 7.75 2.84 -0.18
CA LEU A 70 7.70 1.44 -0.59
C LEU A 70 8.82 1.09 -1.58
N MET A 71 9.17 1.99 -2.48
CA MET A 71 10.32 1.81 -3.39
C MET A 71 11.60 1.56 -2.59
N CYS A 72 11.94 2.44 -1.68
CA CYS A 72 13.16 2.33 -0.88
C CYS A 72 13.08 1.18 0.15
N GLY A 73 11.92 1.04 0.82
CA GLY A 73 11.73 0.07 1.89
C GLY A 73 11.67 -1.37 1.38
N ILE A 74 10.82 -1.67 0.39
CA ILE A 74 10.68 -3.02 -0.18
C ILE A 74 11.91 -3.39 -1.00
N GLY A 75 12.43 -2.46 -1.83
CA GLY A 75 13.65 -2.69 -2.60
C GLY A 75 14.87 -2.93 -1.71
N GLY A 76 15.02 -2.14 -0.64
CA GLY A 76 16.07 -2.33 0.36
C GLY A 76 15.95 -3.66 1.12
N ALA A 77 14.74 -3.97 1.60
CA ALA A 77 14.46 -5.20 2.35
C ALA A 77 14.67 -6.47 1.51
N ALA A 78 14.30 -6.45 0.22
CA ALA A 78 14.50 -7.57 -0.68
C ALA A 78 16.00 -7.85 -0.91
N ASN A 79 16.78 -6.82 -1.28
CA ASN A 79 18.22 -6.96 -1.45
C ASN A 79 18.92 -7.39 -0.15
N PHE A 80 18.52 -6.78 0.99
CA PHE A 80 19.04 -7.15 2.31
C PHE A 80 18.87 -8.64 2.59
N ASN A 81 17.67 -9.18 2.43
CA ASN A 81 17.41 -10.60 2.70
C ASN A 81 18.03 -11.54 1.67
N LEU A 82 18.16 -11.14 0.40
CA LEU A 82 18.90 -11.88 -0.61
C LEU A 82 20.37 -12.07 -0.18
N CYS A 83 21.04 -10.98 0.20
CA CYS A 83 22.43 -11.04 0.69
C CYS A 83 22.56 -11.81 2.01
N MET A 84 21.59 -11.66 2.92
CA MET A 84 21.57 -12.46 4.16
C MET A 84 21.45 -13.96 3.89
N GLY A 85 20.67 -14.34 2.87
CA GLY A 85 20.58 -15.73 2.41
C GLY A 85 21.89 -16.25 1.83
N GLN A 86 22.62 -15.41 1.11
CA GLN A 86 23.95 -15.68 0.55
C GLN A 86 25.07 -15.68 1.60
N GLN A 87 24.76 -15.34 2.85
CA GLN A 87 25.73 -15.14 3.95
C GLN A 87 26.63 -13.91 3.78
N GLU A 88 26.26 -12.98 2.91
CA GLU A 88 26.99 -11.73 2.61
C GLU A 88 26.52 -10.61 3.54
N LYS A 89 26.83 -10.71 4.85
CA LYS A 89 26.34 -9.77 5.87
C LYS A 89 26.78 -8.32 5.65
N GLU A 90 27.98 -8.10 5.14
CA GLU A 90 28.51 -6.76 4.85
C GLU A 90 27.74 -6.08 3.72
N GLU A 91 27.44 -6.83 2.66
CA GLU A 91 26.58 -6.36 1.56
C GLU A 91 25.16 -6.08 2.05
N ALA A 92 24.59 -6.99 2.85
CA ALA A 92 23.28 -6.79 3.45
C ALA A 92 23.22 -5.49 4.28
N ALA A 93 24.25 -5.23 5.12
CA ALA A 93 24.36 -4.00 5.89
C ALA A 93 24.42 -2.75 5.00
N SER A 94 25.12 -2.83 3.85
CA SER A 94 25.22 -1.74 2.88
C SER A 94 23.86 -1.44 2.22
N PHE A 95 23.09 -2.47 1.83
CA PHE A 95 21.73 -2.29 1.32
C PHE A 95 20.80 -1.67 2.35
N ALA A 96 20.82 -2.15 3.60
CA ALA A 96 20.01 -1.58 4.68
C ALA A 96 20.38 -0.12 4.95
N GLY A 97 21.68 0.19 5.05
CA GLY A 97 22.17 1.54 5.30
C GLY A 97 21.78 2.53 4.18
N ASN A 98 21.98 2.14 2.92
CA ASN A 98 21.60 2.97 1.78
C ASN A 98 20.07 3.18 1.71
N ALA A 99 19.28 2.14 1.98
CA ALA A 99 17.82 2.27 2.03
C ALA A 99 17.35 3.26 3.10
N ILE A 100 17.94 3.21 4.32
CA ILE A 100 17.64 4.15 5.41
C ILE A 100 17.98 5.58 4.99
N THR A 101 19.14 5.79 4.40
CA THR A 101 19.58 7.11 3.94
C THR A 101 18.64 7.64 2.84
N MET A 102 18.24 6.79 1.88
CA MET A 102 17.26 7.17 0.85
C MET A 102 15.91 7.55 1.46
N LEU A 103 15.37 6.76 2.39
CA LEU A 103 14.10 7.03 3.05
C LEU A 103 14.11 8.41 3.73
N PHE A 104 15.16 8.71 4.47
CA PHE A 104 15.25 9.97 5.18
C PHE A 104 15.50 11.15 4.23
N SER A 105 16.48 11.04 3.33
CA SER A 105 16.84 12.14 2.42
C SER A 105 15.73 12.48 1.44
N LEU A 106 15.08 11.50 0.84
CA LEU A 106 13.95 11.74 -0.07
C LEU A 106 12.75 12.32 0.67
N GLY A 107 12.52 11.93 1.93
CA GLY A 107 11.49 12.52 2.77
C GLY A 107 11.75 13.99 3.07
N VAL A 108 12.99 14.36 3.40
CA VAL A 108 13.38 15.75 3.61
C VAL A 108 13.29 16.56 2.32
N ILE A 109 13.79 16.02 1.22
CA ILE A 109 13.72 16.68 -0.10
C ILE A 109 12.26 16.94 -0.49
N LEU A 110 11.37 15.94 -0.34
CA LEU A 110 9.95 16.11 -0.68
C LEU A 110 9.26 17.13 0.24
N CYS A 111 9.61 17.15 1.53
CA CYS A 111 9.14 18.18 2.47
C CYS A 111 9.53 19.58 1.98
N ILE A 112 10.83 19.79 1.66
CA ILE A 112 11.34 21.09 1.19
C ILE A 112 10.64 21.50 -0.12
N ILE A 113 10.58 20.61 -1.10
CA ILE A 113 9.92 20.90 -2.40
C ILE A 113 8.46 21.28 -2.18
N THR A 114 7.74 20.50 -1.36
CA THR A 114 6.31 20.77 -1.08
C THR A 114 6.14 22.13 -0.42
N ARG A 115 7.00 22.52 0.52
CA ARG A 115 6.89 23.82 1.17
C ARG A 115 7.26 25.00 0.28
N LEU A 116 8.26 24.85 -0.59
CA LEU A 116 8.66 25.90 -1.54
C LEU A 116 7.59 26.12 -2.62
N PHE A 117 6.93 25.05 -3.07
CA PHE A 117 5.95 25.09 -4.14
C PHE A 117 4.52 24.78 -3.67
N LEU A 118 4.21 25.01 -2.39
CA LEU A 118 2.94 24.58 -1.77
C LEU A 118 1.73 25.07 -2.54
N LYS A 119 1.61 26.39 -2.75
CA LYS A 119 0.44 26.99 -3.42
C LYS A 119 0.31 26.56 -4.89
N PRO A 120 1.36 26.60 -5.73
CA PRO A 120 1.28 26.07 -7.10
C PRO A 120 0.88 24.61 -7.18
N MET A 121 1.40 23.76 -6.29
CA MET A 121 1.08 22.33 -6.29
C MET A 121 -0.39 22.09 -5.91
N ILE A 122 -0.89 22.77 -4.90
CA ILE A 122 -2.27 22.65 -4.44
C ILE A 122 -3.25 23.10 -5.54
N ILE A 123 -2.96 24.17 -6.25
CA ILE A 123 -3.74 24.64 -7.40
C ILE A 123 -3.69 23.59 -8.54
N LEU A 124 -2.50 23.06 -8.84
CA LEU A 124 -2.32 22.02 -9.87
C LEU A 124 -3.14 20.75 -9.54
N PHE A 125 -3.28 20.41 -8.26
CA PHE A 125 -4.07 19.26 -7.82
C PHE A 125 -5.57 19.53 -7.75
N GLY A 126 -6.02 20.72 -8.20
CA GLY A 126 -7.42 21.02 -8.42
C GLY A 126 -8.13 21.72 -7.25
N ALA A 127 -7.39 22.42 -6.38
CA ALA A 127 -8.03 23.23 -5.33
C ALA A 127 -8.85 24.36 -5.94
N THR A 128 -10.12 24.42 -5.59
CA THR A 128 -11.00 25.56 -5.88
C THR A 128 -10.76 26.69 -4.89
N SER A 129 -11.23 27.91 -5.19
CA SER A 129 -11.08 29.07 -4.30
C SER A 129 -11.61 28.82 -2.88
N GLY A 130 -12.72 28.06 -2.74
CA GLY A 130 -13.30 27.74 -1.44
C GLY A 130 -12.54 26.69 -0.63
N VAL A 131 -11.69 25.86 -1.28
CA VAL A 131 -10.97 24.78 -0.64
C VAL A 131 -9.48 25.12 -0.46
N LEU A 132 -9.00 26.15 -1.16
CA LEU A 132 -7.58 26.50 -1.25
C LEU A 132 -6.95 26.74 0.14
N ASP A 133 -7.57 27.58 0.98
CA ASP A 133 -7.02 27.92 2.29
C ASP A 133 -6.93 26.71 3.21
N TYR A 134 -7.98 25.89 3.24
CA TYR A 134 -7.98 24.63 4.01
C TYR A 134 -6.88 23.66 3.52
N SER A 135 -6.69 23.56 2.21
CA SER A 135 -5.67 22.70 1.61
C SER A 135 -4.26 23.21 1.91
N LEU A 136 -4.04 24.52 1.88
CA LEU A 136 -2.76 25.15 2.22
C LEU A 136 -2.39 24.91 3.70
N ILE A 137 -3.36 25.07 4.61
CA ILE A 137 -3.16 24.82 6.05
C ILE A 137 -2.84 23.35 6.27
N TYR A 138 -3.68 22.44 5.75
CA TYR A 138 -3.54 21.00 5.96
C TYR A 138 -2.22 20.48 5.39
N THR A 139 -1.94 20.76 4.11
CA THR A 139 -0.73 20.30 3.45
C THR A 139 0.52 20.97 3.98
N GLY A 140 0.44 22.26 4.33
CA GLY A 140 1.55 22.99 4.95
C GLY A 140 2.01 22.35 6.26
N ILE A 141 1.09 21.88 7.09
CA ILE A 141 1.41 21.18 8.34
C ILE A 141 1.84 19.73 8.06
N THR A 142 1.04 18.98 7.30
CA THR A 142 1.33 17.54 7.06
C THR A 142 2.63 17.31 6.31
N SER A 143 3.08 18.26 5.49
CA SER A 143 4.38 18.18 4.81
C SER A 143 5.57 18.08 5.77
N LEU A 144 5.46 18.63 6.98
CA LEU A 144 6.50 18.49 8.04
C LEU A 144 6.64 17.02 8.50
N GLY A 145 5.57 16.25 8.38
CA GLY A 145 5.55 14.83 8.68
C GLY A 145 6.13 13.92 7.58
N PHE A 146 6.34 14.41 6.34
CA PHE A 146 6.78 13.57 5.22
C PHE A 146 8.08 12.78 5.48
N PRO A 147 9.13 13.35 6.08
CA PRO A 147 10.33 12.57 6.42
C PRO A 147 10.01 11.36 7.32
N PHE A 148 9.14 11.57 8.29
CA PHE A 148 8.73 10.53 9.23
C PHE A 148 7.75 9.54 8.61
N LEU A 149 6.81 9.99 7.77
CA LEU A 149 5.90 9.13 7.02
C LEU A 149 6.67 8.16 6.10
N ILE A 150 7.61 8.70 5.32
CA ILE A 150 8.43 7.91 4.40
C ILE A 150 9.32 6.94 5.19
N LEU A 151 9.94 7.41 6.26
CA LEU A 151 10.78 6.58 7.12
C LEU A 151 9.98 5.48 7.82
N THR A 152 8.78 5.77 8.33
CA THR A 152 7.94 4.75 8.97
C THR A 152 7.47 3.73 7.97
N THR A 153 6.87 4.16 6.86
CA THR A 153 6.29 3.27 5.84
C THR A 153 7.36 2.38 5.19
N GLY A 154 8.52 2.96 4.84
CA GLY A 154 9.62 2.20 4.24
C GLY A 154 10.44 1.43 5.26
N GLY A 155 10.77 2.05 6.40
CA GLY A 155 11.61 1.47 7.44
C GLY A 155 11.00 0.26 8.13
N THR A 156 9.67 0.21 8.26
CA THR A 156 8.98 -0.99 8.79
C THR A 156 9.19 -2.23 7.92
N ASN A 157 9.46 -2.10 6.61
CA ASN A 157 9.84 -3.21 5.76
C ASN A 157 11.25 -3.72 6.12
N LEU A 158 12.20 -2.82 6.42
CA LEU A 158 13.54 -3.19 6.89
C LEU A 158 13.50 -3.85 8.27
N VAL A 159 12.70 -3.32 9.21
CA VAL A 159 12.46 -3.91 10.53
C VAL A 159 11.93 -5.34 10.41
N ARG A 160 11.00 -5.56 9.50
CA ARG A 160 10.43 -6.88 9.21
C ARG A 160 11.48 -7.80 8.59
N ALA A 161 12.28 -7.29 7.66
CA ALA A 161 13.38 -8.01 7.03
C ALA A 161 14.45 -8.47 8.03
N ASP A 162 14.71 -7.67 9.09
CA ASP A 162 15.60 -8.01 10.21
C ASP A 162 14.97 -8.99 11.22
N GLY A 163 13.84 -9.62 10.88
CA GLY A 163 13.20 -10.66 11.70
C GLY A 163 12.31 -10.13 12.84
N SER A 164 11.86 -8.87 12.78
CA SER A 164 11.03 -8.26 13.83
C SER A 164 9.64 -7.78 13.33
N PRO A 165 8.80 -8.68 12.80
CA PRO A 165 7.48 -8.31 12.26
C PRO A 165 6.53 -7.72 13.32
N LYS A 166 6.59 -8.19 14.57
CA LYS A 166 5.79 -7.64 15.68
C LYS A 166 6.17 -6.20 16.00
N PHE A 167 7.45 -5.86 15.95
CA PHE A 167 7.89 -4.48 16.17
C PHE A 167 7.52 -3.57 15.00
N SER A 168 7.63 -4.06 13.76
CA SER A 168 7.13 -3.38 12.57
C SER A 168 5.64 -3.03 12.71
N MET A 169 4.81 -3.98 13.15
CA MET A 169 3.40 -3.75 13.45
C MET A 169 3.22 -2.71 14.55
N ALA A 170 3.97 -2.81 15.65
CA ALA A 170 3.86 -1.88 16.78
C ALA A 170 4.14 -0.45 16.35
N CYS A 171 5.13 -0.19 15.48
CA CYS A 171 5.41 1.15 14.95
C CYS A 171 4.18 1.74 14.22
N THR A 172 3.54 0.94 13.35
CA THR A 172 2.35 1.38 12.60
C THR A 172 1.16 1.61 13.53
N LEU A 173 0.90 0.66 14.45
CA LEU A 173 -0.21 0.76 15.40
C LEU A 173 -0.08 1.97 16.32
N THR A 174 1.10 2.24 16.85
CA THR A 174 1.34 3.37 17.76
C THR A 174 0.99 4.70 17.07
N GLY A 175 1.42 4.89 15.81
CA GLY A 175 1.07 6.10 15.06
C GLY A 175 -0.43 6.23 14.80
N ALA A 176 -1.09 5.14 14.42
CA ALA A 176 -2.53 5.12 14.19
C ALA A 176 -3.33 5.41 15.47
N ILE A 177 -2.95 4.82 16.59
CA ILE A 177 -3.61 5.04 17.89
C ILE A 177 -3.43 6.49 18.35
N ILE A 178 -2.22 7.02 18.28
CA ILE A 178 -1.93 8.41 18.66
C ILE A 178 -2.74 9.37 17.80
N ASN A 179 -2.74 9.19 16.48
CA ASN A 179 -3.54 10.00 15.57
C ASN A 179 -5.04 9.94 15.94
N THR A 180 -5.60 8.74 16.09
CA THR A 180 -7.03 8.56 16.42
C THR A 180 -7.43 9.19 17.76
N ILE A 181 -6.55 9.25 18.75
CA ILE A 181 -6.79 9.92 20.04
C ILE A 181 -6.63 11.44 19.90
N LEU A 182 -5.62 11.90 19.18
CA LEU A 182 -5.33 13.32 19.02
C LEU A 182 -6.31 14.03 18.09
N ASP A 183 -6.86 13.35 17.08
CA ASP A 183 -7.84 13.94 16.17
C ASP A 183 -8.99 14.60 16.92
N PRO A 184 -9.84 13.90 17.69
CA PRO A 184 -10.93 14.53 18.41
C PRO A 184 -10.44 15.54 19.46
N THR A 185 -9.29 15.29 20.07
CA THR A 185 -8.73 16.18 21.10
C THR A 185 -8.34 17.53 20.49
N LEU A 186 -7.58 17.54 19.40
CA LEU A 186 -7.11 18.78 18.77
C LEU A 186 -8.21 19.45 17.94
N ILE A 187 -9.04 18.66 17.27
CA ILE A 187 -10.11 19.20 16.43
C ILE A 187 -11.20 19.84 17.27
N PHE A 188 -11.75 19.11 18.23
CA PHE A 188 -12.92 19.56 19.02
C PHE A 188 -12.51 20.14 20.37
N GLY A 189 -11.54 19.53 21.09
CA GLY A 189 -11.11 20.01 22.41
C GLY A 189 -10.38 21.34 22.35
N PHE A 190 -9.42 21.48 21.43
CA PHE A 190 -8.67 22.72 21.23
C PHE A 190 -9.23 23.61 20.11
N HIS A 191 -10.34 23.23 19.47
CA HIS A 191 -11.00 23.97 18.38
C HIS A 191 -10.09 24.33 17.20
N MET A 192 -9.07 23.49 16.91
CA MET A 192 -8.12 23.76 15.85
C MET A 192 -8.62 23.40 14.43
N GLY A 193 -9.80 22.77 14.31
CA GLY A 193 -10.38 22.39 13.02
C GLY A 193 -9.43 21.52 12.18
N ILE A 194 -9.26 21.85 10.90
CA ILE A 194 -8.40 21.08 9.98
C ILE A 194 -6.91 21.11 10.37
N ALA A 195 -6.45 22.18 11.01
CA ALA A 195 -5.06 22.24 11.53
C ALA A 195 -4.84 21.22 12.64
N GLY A 196 -5.86 20.96 13.47
CA GLY A 196 -5.82 19.93 14.51
C GLY A 196 -5.64 18.54 13.94
N ALA A 197 -6.39 18.16 12.91
CA ALA A 197 -6.22 16.90 12.19
C ALA A 197 -4.81 16.76 11.57
N ALA A 198 -4.33 17.83 10.94
CA ALA A 198 -2.99 17.86 10.36
C ALA A 198 -1.89 17.64 11.42
N TRP A 199 -1.97 18.29 12.58
CA TRP A 199 -1.02 18.10 13.67
C TRP A 199 -1.13 16.72 14.31
N ALA A 200 -2.33 16.18 14.49
CA ALA A 200 -2.53 14.81 14.99
C ALA A 200 -1.81 13.79 14.09
N THR A 201 -1.96 13.96 12.78
CA THR A 201 -1.29 13.12 11.78
C THR A 201 0.23 13.24 11.87
N VAL A 202 0.77 14.46 11.93
CA VAL A 202 2.23 14.70 12.05
C VAL A 202 2.79 14.09 13.35
N ILE A 203 2.13 14.30 14.47
CA ILE A 203 2.58 13.76 15.76
C ILE A 203 2.61 12.23 15.72
N GLY A 204 1.56 11.58 15.19
CA GLY A 204 1.52 10.14 15.02
C GLY A 204 2.67 9.62 14.13
N GLN A 205 2.95 10.31 13.02
CA GLN A 205 4.06 9.98 12.11
C GLN A 205 5.44 10.16 12.79
N VAL A 206 5.63 11.25 13.54
CA VAL A 206 6.88 11.52 14.26
C VAL A 206 7.16 10.43 15.30
N VAL A 207 6.18 10.07 16.12
CA VAL A 207 6.35 9.02 17.14
C VAL A 207 6.67 7.69 16.50
N SER A 208 5.93 7.28 15.45
CA SER A 208 6.23 6.07 14.70
C SER A 208 7.62 6.09 14.06
N GLY A 209 8.00 7.23 13.47
CA GLY A 209 9.31 7.43 12.87
C GLY A 209 10.45 7.32 13.88
N ILE A 210 10.28 7.90 15.07
CA ILE A 210 11.25 7.76 16.18
C ILE A 210 11.39 6.29 16.60
N MET A 211 10.29 5.54 16.72
CA MET A 211 10.35 4.11 17.02
C MET A 211 11.16 3.33 15.98
N VAL A 212 10.94 3.63 14.70
CA VAL A 212 11.70 3.02 13.59
C VAL A 212 13.19 3.39 13.71
N ILE A 213 13.54 4.67 13.93
CA ILE A 213 14.94 5.11 14.10
C ILE A 213 15.62 4.39 15.25
N LEU A 214 14.93 4.27 16.40
CA LEU A 214 15.48 3.58 17.56
C LEU A 214 15.77 2.11 17.29
N TYR A 215 14.91 1.44 16.51
CA TYR A 215 15.15 0.07 16.08
C TYR A 215 16.33 -0.01 15.11
N LEU A 216 16.36 0.86 14.09
CA LEU A 216 17.40 0.84 13.05
C LEU A 216 18.80 1.09 13.61
N ARG A 217 18.93 1.80 14.77
CA ARG A 217 20.20 1.92 15.50
C ARG A 217 20.68 0.60 16.12
N LYS A 218 19.79 -0.35 16.36
CA LYS A 218 20.06 -1.64 17.00
C LYS A 218 19.57 -2.81 16.13
N PHE A 219 19.94 -2.78 14.84
CA PHE A 219 19.67 -3.91 13.93
C PHE A 219 20.16 -5.21 14.53
N LYS A 220 19.36 -6.27 14.47
CA LYS A 220 19.65 -7.54 15.16
C LYS A 220 20.66 -8.41 14.43
N THR A 221 20.60 -8.40 13.09
CA THR A 221 21.33 -9.36 12.26
C THR A 221 22.63 -8.81 11.68
N VAL A 222 22.72 -7.47 11.53
CA VAL A 222 23.91 -6.80 10.99
C VAL A 222 24.24 -5.55 11.80
N LYS A 223 25.50 -5.11 11.77
CA LYS A 223 25.93 -3.85 12.36
C LYS A 223 25.90 -2.74 11.31
N LEU A 224 25.08 -1.70 11.55
CA LEU A 224 25.05 -0.51 10.71
C LEU A 224 26.12 0.47 11.19
N THR A 225 27.17 0.65 10.42
CA THR A 225 28.21 1.66 10.65
C THR A 225 27.89 2.92 9.84
N LYS A 226 28.50 4.07 10.23
CA LYS A 226 28.36 5.32 9.48
C LYS A 226 28.76 5.20 8.02
N GLU A 227 29.70 4.30 7.73
CA GLU A 227 30.19 4.03 6.38
C GLU A 227 29.11 3.37 5.51
N LYS A 228 28.32 2.44 6.08
CA LYS A 228 27.22 1.77 5.39
C LYS A 228 26.04 2.70 5.09
N LEU A 229 25.93 3.83 5.77
CA LEU A 229 24.94 4.88 5.53
C LEU A 229 25.32 5.82 4.37
N ARG A 230 26.58 5.79 3.89
CA ARG A 230 26.99 6.65 2.78
C ARG A 230 26.30 6.20 1.49
N PRO A 231 25.66 7.14 0.76
CA PRO A 231 25.02 6.83 -0.51
C PRO A 231 26.03 6.26 -1.51
N HIS A 232 25.73 5.10 -2.08
CA HIS A 232 26.55 4.50 -3.11
C HIS A 232 25.70 4.11 -4.33
N PRO A 233 26.04 4.56 -5.56
CA PRO A 233 25.21 4.38 -6.74
C PRO A 233 24.81 2.94 -7.02
N HIS A 234 25.70 1.98 -6.76
CA HIS A 234 25.42 0.55 -6.96
C HIS A 234 24.25 0.07 -6.09
N TYR A 235 24.28 0.37 -4.77
CA TYR A 235 23.21 -0.04 -3.86
C TYR A 235 21.90 0.70 -4.15
N ILE A 236 21.98 2.00 -4.40
CA ILE A 236 20.82 2.83 -4.76
C ILE A 236 20.15 2.29 -6.02
N GLY A 237 20.92 2.00 -7.07
CA GLY A 237 20.40 1.46 -8.33
C GLY A 237 19.67 0.13 -8.15
N ARG A 238 20.20 -0.78 -7.36
CA ARG A 238 19.56 -2.08 -7.08
C ARG A 238 18.31 -1.93 -6.19
N ILE A 239 18.34 -1.05 -5.19
CA ILE A 239 17.19 -0.75 -4.34
C ILE A 239 16.05 -0.20 -5.19
N VAL A 240 16.34 0.81 -6.01
CA VAL A 240 15.35 1.41 -6.91
C VAL A 240 14.81 0.38 -7.89
N SER A 241 15.67 -0.41 -8.53
CA SER A 241 15.26 -1.43 -9.51
C SER A 241 14.21 -2.40 -8.93
N LEU A 242 14.44 -2.97 -7.76
CA LEU A 242 13.48 -3.88 -7.11
C LEU A 242 12.26 -3.14 -6.53
N GLY A 243 12.45 -1.89 -6.13
CA GLY A 243 11.39 -1.05 -5.56
C GLY A 243 10.47 -0.41 -6.58
N MET A 244 10.81 -0.43 -7.88
CA MET A 244 9.95 0.17 -8.91
C MET A 244 8.59 -0.52 -9.06
N ALA A 245 8.50 -1.83 -8.78
CA ALA A 245 7.22 -2.54 -8.86
C ALA A 245 6.17 -1.99 -7.87
N PRO A 246 6.42 -1.88 -6.56
CA PRO A 246 5.50 -1.24 -5.63
C PRO A 246 5.32 0.26 -5.88
N PHE A 247 6.34 0.97 -6.37
CA PHE A 247 6.22 2.38 -6.76
C PHE A 247 5.18 2.57 -7.86
N PHE A 248 5.33 1.86 -8.98
CA PHE A 248 4.38 1.94 -10.09
C PHE A 248 2.99 1.47 -9.69
N ASN A 249 2.88 0.49 -8.80
CA ASN A 249 1.58 0.07 -8.28
C ASN A 249 0.84 1.24 -7.61
N GLN A 250 1.50 1.97 -6.71
CA GLN A 250 0.90 3.11 -6.01
C GLN A 250 0.50 4.24 -6.95
N VAL A 251 1.40 4.63 -7.85
CA VAL A 251 1.14 5.69 -8.84
C VAL A 251 -0.02 5.29 -9.76
N SER A 252 -0.05 4.02 -10.21
CA SER A 252 -1.11 3.51 -11.07
C SER A 252 -2.48 3.50 -10.39
N MET A 253 -2.55 3.14 -9.10
CA MET A 253 -3.79 3.20 -8.33
C MET A 253 -4.34 4.64 -8.28
N MET A 254 -3.48 5.64 -8.10
CA MET A 254 -3.88 7.04 -8.11
C MET A 254 -4.44 7.45 -9.48
N VAL A 255 -3.76 7.12 -10.56
CA VAL A 255 -4.21 7.44 -11.92
C VAL A 255 -5.56 6.80 -12.23
N VAL A 256 -5.71 5.50 -11.90
CA VAL A 256 -6.97 4.77 -12.10
C VAL A 256 -8.11 5.41 -11.30
N GLN A 257 -7.86 5.82 -10.05
CA GLN A 257 -8.87 6.49 -9.23
C GLN A 257 -9.35 7.81 -9.84
N ILE A 258 -8.42 8.62 -10.36
CA ILE A 258 -8.74 9.88 -11.04
C ILE A 258 -9.58 9.62 -12.29
N VAL A 259 -9.18 8.67 -13.12
CA VAL A 259 -9.91 8.33 -14.34
C VAL A 259 -11.29 7.76 -14.02
N MET A 260 -11.39 6.85 -13.03
CA MET A 260 -12.66 6.27 -12.59
C MET A 260 -13.65 7.36 -12.17
N ASN A 261 -13.22 8.31 -11.35
CA ASN A 261 -14.08 9.41 -10.90
C ASN A 261 -14.59 10.25 -12.09
N ASN A 262 -13.71 10.62 -13.03
CA ASN A 262 -14.09 11.39 -14.21
C ASN A 262 -15.06 10.64 -15.13
N VAL A 263 -14.82 9.35 -15.35
CA VAL A 263 -15.69 8.50 -16.17
C VAL A 263 -17.06 8.34 -15.51
N LEU A 264 -17.11 8.11 -14.21
CA LEU A 264 -18.37 8.00 -13.46
C LEU A 264 -19.19 9.28 -13.50
N ILE A 265 -18.56 10.44 -13.36
CA ILE A 265 -19.26 11.74 -13.49
C ILE A 265 -19.82 11.89 -14.90
N ARG A 266 -19.01 11.64 -15.93
CA ARG A 266 -19.40 11.84 -17.33
C ARG A 266 -20.53 10.91 -17.78
N TYR A 267 -20.45 9.62 -17.47
CA TYR A 267 -21.44 8.63 -17.88
C TYR A 267 -22.60 8.52 -16.89
N GLY A 268 -22.38 8.85 -15.62
CA GLY A 268 -23.44 8.99 -14.63
C GLY A 268 -24.44 10.08 -15.02
N ALA A 269 -23.96 11.26 -15.42
CA ALA A 269 -24.79 12.35 -15.90
C ALA A 269 -25.70 11.99 -17.12
N LYS A 270 -25.30 10.97 -17.88
CA LYS A 270 -26.08 10.45 -19.02
C LYS A 270 -27.00 9.28 -18.65
N SER A 271 -26.94 8.81 -17.41
CA SER A 271 -27.77 7.71 -16.89
C SER A 271 -28.95 8.24 -16.09
N SER A 272 -29.90 7.36 -15.78
CA SER A 272 -31.04 7.65 -14.91
C SER A 272 -30.64 7.93 -13.44
N TYR A 273 -29.39 7.69 -13.06
CA TYR A 273 -28.89 7.85 -11.70
C TYR A 273 -28.22 9.22 -11.43
N GLY A 274 -27.96 10.02 -12.47
CA GLY A 274 -27.17 11.25 -12.36
C GLY A 274 -25.70 10.99 -12.09
N SER A 275 -24.93 12.06 -11.84
CA SER A 275 -23.48 11.96 -11.57
C SER A 275 -23.16 11.60 -10.11
N ASP A 276 -24.01 12.01 -9.17
CA ASP A 276 -23.69 11.96 -7.74
C ASP A 276 -23.82 10.56 -7.15
N ILE A 277 -24.88 9.82 -7.49
CA ILE A 277 -25.10 8.45 -7.01
C ILE A 277 -23.96 7.52 -7.42
N PRO A 278 -23.53 7.44 -8.71
CA PRO A 278 -22.41 6.59 -9.11
C PRO A 278 -21.10 6.95 -8.42
N LEU A 279 -20.81 8.24 -8.26
CA LEU A 279 -19.59 8.71 -7.61
C LEU A 279 -19.57 8.36 -6.12
N ALA A 280 -20.69 8.57 -5.42
CA ALA A 280 -20.82 8.20 -4.00
C ALA A 280 -20.68 6.69 -3.78
N CYS A 281 -21.35 5.88 -4.62
CA CYS A 281 -21.24 4.41 -4.58
C CYS A 281 -19.81 3.93 -4.81
N ALA A 282 -19.11 4.49 -5.81
CA ALA A 282 -17.72 4.15 -6.08
C ALA A 282 -16.81 4.48 -4.89
N GLY A 283 -17.06 5.59 -4.20
CA GLY A 283 -16.33 5.96 -2.99
C GLY A 283 -16.43 4.89 -1.88
N ILE A 284 -17.63 4.36 -1.65
CA ILE A 284 -17.84 3.30 -0.65
C ILE A 284 -17.19 1.99 -1.10
N ILE A 285 -17.40 1.60 -2.35
CA ILE A 285 -16.80 0.37 -2.92
C ILE A 285 -15.27 0.43 -2.82
N THR A 286 -14.67 1.58 -3.11
CA THR A 286 -13.22 1.78 -2.99
C THR A 286 -12.74 1.61 -1.55
N LYS A 287 -13.48 2.13 -0.55
CA LYS A 287 -13.12 1.96 0.88
C LYS A 287 -13.19 0.50 1.31
N ILE A 288 -14.23 -0.22 0.92
CA ILE A 288 -14.37 -1.66 1.23
C ILE A 288 -13.25 -2.45 0.56
N ASN A 289 -12.98 -2.17 -0.71
CA ASN A 289 -11.91 -2.80 -1.46
C ASN A 289 -10.52 -2.52 -0.87
N MET A 290 -10.31 -1.32 -0.30
CA MET A 290 -9.08 -0.95 0.39
C MET A 290 -8.80 -1.86 1.60
N ILE A 291 -9.82 -2.19 2.41
CA ILE A 291 -9.69 -3.11 3.55
C ILE A 291 -9.34 -4.52 3.04
N PHE A 292 -10.02 -4.99 2.00
CA PHE A 292 -9.72 -6.28 1.37
C PHE A 292 -8.28 -6.35 0.85
N PHE A 293 -7.84 -5.32 0.12
CA PHE A 293 -6.46 -5.25 -0.38
C PHE A 293 -5.45 -5.14 0.75
N ALA A 294 -5.75 -4.46 1.85
CA ALA A 294 -4.87 -4.38 3.02
C ALA A 294 -4.50 -5.77 3.55
N ILE A 295 -5.46 -6.72 3.57
CA ILE A 295 -5.20 -8.10 3.99
C ILE A 295 -4.23 -8.79 3.01
N ASN A 296 -4.48 -8.71 1.71
CA ASN A 296 -3.64 -9.34 0.69
C ASN A 296 -2.23 -8.73 0.62
N ILE A 297 -2.11 -7.42 0.77
CA ILE A 297 -0.84 -6.72 0.86
C ILE A 297 -0.09 -7.14 2.13
N GLY A 298 -0.79 -7.32 3.25
CA GLY A 298 -0.22 -7.82 4.51
C GLY A 298 0.40 -9.22 4.35
N ILE A 299 -0.30 -10.15 3.69
CA ILE A 299 0.24 -11.48 3.35
C ILE A 299 1.48 -11.34 2.46
N SER A 300 1.39 -10.54 1.43
CA SER A 300 2.46 -10.29 0.46
C SER A 300 3.73 -9.73 1.12
N GLN A 301 3.58 -8.76 2.01
CA GLN A 301 4.68 -8.16 2.75
C GLN A 301 5.28 -9.12 3.80
N GLY A 302 4.45 -9.96 4.43
CA GLY A 302 4.93 -11.00 5.35
C GLY A 302 5.69 -12.12 4.65
N LEU A 303 5.31 -12.43 3.42
CA LEU A 303 5.96 -13.44 2.57
C LEU A 303 7.35 -13.01 2.10
N GLN A 304 7.57 -11.72 1.83
CA GLN A 304 8.77 -11.19 1.21
C GLN A 304 10.08 -11.60 1.91
N PRO A 305 10.29 -11.42 3.22
CA PRO A 305 11.53 -11.82 3.89
C PRO A 305 11.82 -13.31 3.78
N ILE A 306 10.77 -14.14 3.84
CA ILE A 306 10.88 -15.60 3.76
C ILE A 306 11.39 -16.00 2.38
N ILE A 307 10.82 -15.46 1.31
CA ILE A 307 11.22 -15.75 -0.07
C ILE A 307 12.62 -15.23 -0.36
N SER A 308 12.89 -13.94 -0.08
CA SER A 308 14.17 -13.33 -0.40
C SER A 308 15.32 -14.05 0.28
N TYR A 309 15.20 -14.37 1.57
CA TYR A 309 16.23 -15.10 2.29
C TYR A 309 16.47 -16.51 1.72
N ASN A 310 15.40 -17.30 1.55
CA ASN A 310 15.54 -18.67 1.06
C ASN A 310 15.98 -18.73 -0.40
N TYR A 311 15.62 -17.76 -1.23
CA TYR A 311 16.11 -17.65 -2.60
C TYR A 311 17.62 -17.34 -2.63
N GLY A 312 18.07 -16.36 -1.81
CA GLY A 312 19.49 -16.08 -1.63
C GLY A 312 20.28 -17.30 -1.14
N ALA A 313 19.72 -18.05 -0.21
CA ALA A 313 20.30 -19.30 0.31
C ALA A 313 20.17 -20.50 -0.64
N ARG A 314 19.65 -20.33 -1.85
CA ARG A 314 19.40 -21.39 -2.86
C ARG A 314 18.48 -22.53 -2.36
N LYS A 315 17.65 -22.27 -1.36
CA LYS A 315 16.65 -23.22 -0.83
C LYS A 315 15.34 -23.13 -1.63
N LEU A 316 15.38 -23.49 -2.90
CA LEU A 316 14.28 -23.26 -3.85
C LEU A 316 12.99 -24.01 -3.49
N ASP A 317 13.07 -25.18 -2.86
CA ASP A 317 11.90 -25.91 -2.38
C ASP A 317 11.13 -25.12 -1.31
N ARG A 318 11.86 -24.45 -0.41
CA ARG A 318 11.25 -23.59 0.61
C ARG A 318 10.63 -22.33 0.00
N VAL A 319 11.24 -21.77 -1.03
CA VAL A 319 10.69 -20.64 -1.80
C VAL A 319 9.36 -21.04 -2.44
N ARG A 320 9.33 -22.22 -3.10
CA ARG A 320 8.12 -22.77 -3.71
C ARG A 320 7.02 -23.03 -2.69
N GLU A 321 7.36 -23.67 -1.58
CA GLU A 321 6.42 -23.96 -0.49
C GLU A 321 5.82 -22.66 0.08
N ALA A 322 6.67 -21.64 0.34
CA ALA A 322 6.25 -20.36 0.89
C ALA A 322 5.28 -19.63 -0.05
N TYR A 323 5.63 -19.56 -1.34
CA TYR A 323 4.78 -18.96 -2.35
C TYR A 323 3.41 -19.66 -2.47
N LEU A 324 3.40 -20.97 -2.59
CA LEU A 324 2.16 -21.75 -2.73
C LEU A 324 1.26 -21.59 -1.50
N LYS A 325 1.82 -21.66 -0.30
CA LYS A 325 1.03 -21.47 0.94
C LYS A 325 0.45 -20.06 1.04
N ALA A 326 1.22 -19.03 0.67
CA ALA A 326 0.73 -17.66 0.66
C ALA A 326 -0.35 -17.45 -0.42
N ALA A 327 -0.17 -18.00 -1.62
CA ALA A 327 -1.14 -17.92 -2.70
C ALA A 327 -2.46 -18.62 -2.31
N ILE A 328 -2.39 -19.82 -1.73
CA ILE A 328 -3.57 -20.54 -1.22
C ILE A 328 -4.26 -19.74 -0.13
N SER A 329 -3.54 -19.23 0.86
CA SER A 329 -4.11 -18.43 1.95
C SER A 329 -4.82 -17.18 1.43
N ALA A 330 -4.20 -16.47 0.48
CA ALA A 330 -4.80 -15.30 -0.14
C ALA A 330 -6.05 -15.67 -0.96
N THR A 331 -6.01 -16.78 -1.71
CA THR A 331 -7.17 -17.25 -2.48
C THR A 331 -8.34 -17.63 -1.56
N ILE A 332 -8.07 -18.29 -0.43
CA ILE A 332 -9.12 -18.62 0.57
C ILE A 332 -9.74 -17.34 1.10
N ILE A 333 -8.94 -16.38 1.56
CA ILE A 333 -9.43 -15.11 2.11
C ILE A 333 -10.20 -14.33 1.04
N SER A 334 -9.68 -14.28 -0.17
CA SER A 334 -10.31 -13.62 -1.31
C SER A 334 -11.65 -14.26 -1.68
N THR A 335 -11.74 -15.59 -1.61
CA THR A 335 -12.98 -16.33 -1.87
C THR A 335 -14.03 -16.09 -0.78
N VAL A 336 -13.62 -16.09 0.49
CA VAL A 336 -14.52 -15.73 1.60
C VAL A 336 -15.03 -14.30 1.44
N SER A 337 -14.16 -13.35 1.11
CA SER A 337 -14.55 -11.96 0.86
C SER A 337 -15.51 -11.85 -0.33
N PHE A 338 -15.26 -12.58 -1.42
CA PHE A 338 -16.15 -12.66 -2.58
C PHE A 338 -17.54 -13.16 -2.18
N ILE A 339 -17.62 -14.24 -1.42
CA ILE A 339 -18.90 -14.79 -0.94
C ILE A 339 -19.65 -13.74 -0.11
N CYS A 340 -18.97 -13.07 0.83
CA CYS A 340 -19.57 -11.98 1.62
C CYS A 340 -20.07 -10.84 0.74
N PHE A 341 -19.30 -10.44 -0.27
CA PHE A 341 -19.66 -9.35 -1.17
C PHE A 341 -20.84 -9.69 -2.07
N GLN A 342 -21.02 -10.96 -2.47
CA GLN A 342 -22.13 -11.39 -3.30
C GLN A 342 -23.41 -11.64 -2.48
N LEU A 343 -23.29 -12.14 -1.25
CA LEU A 343 -24.45 -12.47 -0.41
C LEU A 343 -25.00 -11.26 0.35
N PHE A 344 -24.11 -10.38 0.86
CA PHE A 344 -24.49 -9.30 1.79
C PHE A 344 -24.14 -7.89 1.28
N PRO A 345 -24.29 -7.54 -0.01
CA PRO A 345 -23.88 -6.24 -0.53
C PRO A 345 -24.63 -5.09 0.16
N ARG A 346 -25.95 -5.21 0.34
CA ARG A 346 -26.79 -4.16 0.93
C ARG A 346 -26.44 -3.88 2.38
N GLN A 347 -26.17 -4.92 3.17
CA GLN A 347 -25.78 -4.80 4.57
C GLN A 347 -24.40 -4.12 4.70
N ILE A 348 -23.45 -4.51 3.84
CA ILE A 348 -22.09 -3.95 3.83
C ILE A 348 -22.14 -2.47 3.43
N ILE A 349 -22.89 -2.12 2.38
CA ILE A 349 -23.07 -0.74 1.93
C ILE A 349 -23.77 0.08 3.00
N GLY A 350 -24.80 -0.48 3.66
CA GLY A 350 -25.56 0.16 4.71
C GLY A 350 -24.77 0.56 5.97
N ILE A 351 -23.60 -0.05 6.21
CA ILE A 351 -22.68 0.37 7.29
C ILE A 351 -22.15 1.79 7.07
N PHE A 352 -22.06 2.24 5.82
CA PHE A 352 -21.51 3.55 5.45
C PHE A 352 -22.56 4.65 5.32
N GLY A 353 -23.84 4.34 5.45
CA GLY A 353 -24.94 5.29 5.42
C GLY A 353 -26.21 4.69 4.82
N SER A 354 -27.34 5.34 5.11
CA SER A 354 -28.64 5.02 4.53
C SER A 354 -29.06 6.15 3.60
N GLU A 355 -29.13 5.84 2.32
CA GLU A 355 -29.50 6.74 1.24
C GLU A 355 -30.84 6.29 0.60
N SER A 356 -31.17 6.86 -0.55
CA SER A 356 -32.38 6.51 -1.30
C SER A 356 -32.37 5.06 -1.84
N GLU A 357 -33.55 4.50 -2.14
CA GLU A 357 -33.66 3.16 -2.74
C GLU A 357 -32.95 3.09 -4.12
N ALA A 358 -32.96 4.18 -4.89
CA ALA A 358 -32.22 4.29 -6.14
C ALA A 358 -30.71 4.14 -5.93
N TYR A 359 -30.18 4.72 -4.85
CA TYR A 359 -28.79 4.57 -4.43
C TYR A 359 -28.46 3.10 -4.13
N PHE A 360 -29.28 2.42 -3.29
CA PHE A 360 -29.02 1.01 -2.95
C PHE A 360 -29.09 0.10 -4.17
N ARG A 361 -30.05 0.28 -5.08
CA ARG A 361 -30.14 -0.51 -6.32
C ARG A 361 -28.89 -0.37 -7.19
N PHE A 362 -28.41 0.85 -7.39
CA PHE A 362 -27.20 1.09 -8.16
C PHE A 362 -25.97 0.52 -7.44
N ALA A 363 -25.86 0.81 -6.14
CA ALA A 363 -24.73 0.37 -5.32
C ALA A 363 -24.61 -1.16 -5.26
N GLU A 364 -25.72 -1.88 -5.05
CA GLU A 364 -25.72 -3.36 -5.04
C GLU A 364 -25.30 -3.94 -6.40
N LYS A 365 -25.83 -3.39 -7.50
CA LYS A 365 -25.46 -3.82 -8.86
C LYS A 365 -23.97 -3.56 -9.10
N PHE A 366 -23.50 -2.35 -8.80
CA PHE A 366 -22.10 -1.96 -8.97
C PHE A 366 -21.20 -2.85 -8.12
N PHE A 367 -21.54 -3.03 -6.85
CA PHE A 367 -20.76 -3.83 -5.91
C PHE A 367 -20.59 -5.28 -6.38
N ARG A 368 -21.70 -5.93 -6.78
CA ARG A 368 -21.68 -7.32 -7.26
C ARG A 368 -20.87 -7.50 -8.54
N ILE A 369 -21.01 -6.58 -9.50
CA ILE A 369 -20.32 -6.68 -10.79
C ILE A 369 -18.86 -6.30 -10.64
N PHE A 370 -18.55 -5.15 -10.04
CA PHE A 370 -17.19 -4.62 -9.95
C PHE A 370 -16.28 -5.52 -9.11
N LEU A 371 -16.81 -6.14 -8.07
CA LEU A 371 -16.08 -7.04 -7.17
C LEU A 371 -16.27 -8.53 -7.52
N PHE A 372 -16.78 -8.84 -8.71
CA PHE A 372 -17.07 -10.21 -9.11
C PHE A 372 -15.82 -11.11 -9.11
N CYS A 373 -14.68 -10.62 -9.54
CA CYS A 373 -13.42 -11.38 -9.59
C CYS A 373 -12.57 -11.26 -8.32
N THR A 374 -13.14 -10.79 -7.20
CA THR A 374 -12.41 -10.66 -5.92
C THR A 374 -11.74 -11.97 -5.49
N PHE A 375 -12.32 -13.14 -5.77
CA PHE A 375 -11.79 -14.46 -5.37
C PHE A 375 -10.41 -14.77 -5.96
N ILE A 376 -10.03 -14.17 -7.08
CA ILE A 376 -8.70 -14.34 -7.71
C ILE A 376 -7.78 -13.14 -7.54
N ASN A 377 -8.29 -12.01 -7.06
CA ASN A 377 -7.60 -10.73 -7.06
C ASN A 377 -6.41 -10.67 -6.09
N GLY A 378 -6.37 -11.56 -5.09
CA GLY A 378 -5.24 -11.68 -4.16
C GLY A 378 -3.96 -12.25 -4.80
N LEU A 379 -4.05 -12.96 -5.92
CA LEU A 379 -2.89 -13.62 -6.55
C LEU A 379 -1.91 -12.64 -7.18
N GLN A 380 -2.43 -11.59 -7.84
CA GLN A 380 -1.59 -10.63 -8.56
C GLN A 380 -0.59 -9.90 -7.63
N PRO A 381 -1.00 -9.28 -6.50
CA PRO A 381 -0.04 -8.58 -5.64
C PRO A 381 0.97 -9.52 -4.98
N ILE A 382 0.57 -10.76 -4.65
CA ILE A 382 1.47 -11.77 -4.09
C ILE A 382 2.51 -12.18 -5.12
N THR A 383 2.10 -12.41 -6.37
CA THR A 383 3.02 -12.82 -7.44
C THR A 383 3.95 -11.69 -7.85
N ALA A 384 3.46 -10.44 -7.94
CA ALA A 384 4.30 -9.29 -8.24
C ALA A 384 5.40 -9.10 -7.17
N ASN A 385 5.03 -9.21 -5.89
CA ASN A 385 5.99 -9.12 -4.79
C ASN A 385 6.92 -10.33 -4.71
N PHE A 386 6.45 -11.52 -5.09
CA PHE A 386 7.30 -12.71 -5.24
C PHE A 386 8.45 -12.45 -6.21
N PHE A 387 8.18 -11.87 -7.39
CA PHE A 387 9.24 -11.55 -8.36
C PHE A 387 10.19 -10.47 -7.84
N THR A 388 9.69 -9.47 -7.12
CA THR A 388 10.52 -8.49 -6.41
C THR A 388 11.42 -9.18 -5.39
N ALA A 389 10.85 -10.10 -4.60
CA ALA A 389 11.56 -10.82 -3.53
C ALA A 389 12.69 -11.73 -4.05
N ILE A 390 12.55 -12.32 -5.24
CA ILE A 390 13.59 -13.14 -5.88
C ILE A 390 14.56 -12.33 -6.76
N GLY A 391 14.49 -11.01 -6.74
CA GLY A 391 15.41 -10.14 -7.48
C GLY A 391 15.07 -9.94 -8.96
N LYS A 392 13.90 -10.39 -9.45
CA LYS A 392 13.48 -10.28 -10.86
C LYS A 392 12.60 -9.03 -11.09
N ALA A 393 13.21 -7.83 -11.00
CA ALA A 393 12.55 -6.53 -11.03
C ALA A 393 11.59 -6.37 -12.23
N ASN A 394 12.04 -6.66 -13.45
CA ASN A 394 11.24 -6.44 -14.67
C ASN A 394 9.92 -7.21 -14.67
N ARG A 395 9.94 -8.45 -14.15
CA ARG A 395 8.71 -9.27 -14.03
C ARG A 395 7.79 -8.72 -12.95
N GLY A 396 8.35 -8.29 -11.83
CA GLY A 396 7.59 -7.63 -10.76
C GLY A 396 6.91 -6.34 -11.24
N ILE A 397 7.64 -5.47 -11.96
CA ILE A 397 7.12 -4.24 -12.56
C ILE A 397 5.99 -4.56 -13.55
N PHE A 398 6.23 -5.48 -14.49
CA PHE A 398 5.21 -5.85 -15.46
C PHE A 398 3.93 -6.31 -14.78
N LEU A 399 4.00 -7.24 -13.83
CA LEU A 399 2.84 -7.74 -13.11
C LEU A 399 2.15 -6.66 -12.28
N SER A 400 2.89 -5.72 -11.69
CA SER A 400 2.31 -4.59 -10.95
C SER A 400 1.51 -3.67 -11.85
N LEU A 401 1.95 -3.45 -13.08
CA LEU A 401 1.28 -2.60 -14.06
C LEU A 401 0.13 -3.31 -14.79
N THR A 402 0.16 -4.64 -14.87
CA THR A 402 -0.76 -5.45 -15.67
C THR A 402 -2.21 -5.15 -15.31
N ARG A 403 -2.56 -5.19 -14.03
CA ARG A 403 -3.94 -4.97 -13.59
C ARG A 403 -4.40 -3.54 -13.80
N GLN A 404 -3.61 -2.57 -13.32
CA GLN A 404 -4.04 -1.17 -13.24
C GLN A 404 -3.92 -0.44 -14.57
N VAL A 405 -2.75 -0.51 -15.21
CA VAL A 405 -2.41 0.31 -16.38
C VAL A 405 -2.72 -0.42 -17.68
N ILE A 406 -2.37 -1.73 -17.76
CA ILE A 406 -2.48 -2.47 -19.01
C ILE A 406 -3.93 -2.87 -19.30
N PHE A 407 -4.68 -3.29 -18.26
CA PHE A 407 -6.05 -3.77 -18.47
C PHE A 407 -7.10 -2.80 -17.91
N LEU A 408 -7.07 -2.44 -16.62
CA LEU A 408 -8.16 -1.69 -16.00
C LEU A 408 -8.33 -0.29 -16.61
N LEU A 409 -7.26 0.45 -16.78
CA LEU A 409 -7.33 1.82 -17.30
C LEU A 409 -7.91 1.89 -18.72
N PRO A 410 -7.44 1.11 -19.71
CA PRO A 410 -8.04 1.09 -21.05
C PRO A 410 -9.49 0.60 -21.03
N LEU A 411 -9.81 -0.47 -20.30
CA LEU A 411 -11.17 -1.00 -20.23
C LEU A 411 -12.13 0.00 -19.62
N MET A 412 -11.70 0.76 -18.59
CA MET A 412 -12.49 1.79 -17.92
C MET A 412 -12.80 2.98 -18.84
N ILE A 413 -11.98 3.23 -19.85
CA ILE A 413 -12.21 4.27 -20.86
C ILE A 413 -13.06 3.74 -22.03
N ILE A 414 -12.77 2.51 -22.49
CA ILE A 414 -13.36 1.94 -23.72
C ILE A 414 -14.76 1.38 -23.46
N LEU A 415 -14.94 0.55 -22.42
CA LEU A 415 -16.23 -0.12 -22.19
C LEU A 415 -17.40 0.85 -21.96
N PRO A 416 -17.24 1.99 -21.29
CA PRO A 416 -18.33 2.95 -21.14
C PRO A 416 -18.81 3.57 -22.47
N ILE A 417 -17.99 3.55 -23.50
CA ILE A 417 -18.40 4.02 -24.85
C ILE A 417 -19.53 3.13 -25.39
N PHE A 418 -19.48 1.82 -25.13
CA PHE A 418 -20.44 0.84 -25.63
C PHE A 418 -21.57 0.54 -24.63
N PHE A 419 -21.26 0.49 -23.33
CA PHE A 419 -22.17 0.04 -22.28
C PHE A 419 -22.57 1.16 -21.30
N GLY A 420 -22.21 2.42 -21.58
CA GLY A 420 -22.51 3.52 -20.66
C GLY A 420 -21.89 3.29 -19.28
N ILE A 421 -22.62 3.64 -18.22
CA ILE A 421 -22.12 3.52 -16.84
C ILE A 421 -21.84 2.07 -16.42
N GLU A 422 -22.54 1.10 -17.00
CA GLU A 422 -22.30 -0.33 -16.72
C GLU A 422 -20.94 -0.79 -17.24
N GLY A 423 -20.41 -0.13 -18.29
CA GLY A 423 -19.06 -0.39 -18.78
C GLY A 423 -17.97 -0.17 -17.71
N VAL A 424 -18.17 0.79 -16.80
CA VAL A 424 -17.25 0.98 -15.66
C VAL A 424 -17.31 -0.23 -14.73
N MET A 425 -18.52 -0.77 -14.49
CA MET A 425 -18.70 -1.94 -13.62
C MET A 425 -18.00 -3.19 -14.17
N PHE A 426 -18.05 -3.40 -15.49
CA PHE A 426 -17.43 -4.56 -16.15
C PHE A 426 -15.91 -4.46 -16.26
N SER A 427 -15.35 -3.26 -16.19
CA SER A 427 -13.90 -3.03 -16.39
C SER A 427 -13.04 -3.77 -15.37
N ALA A 428 -13.43 -3.77 -14.08
CA ALA A 428 -12.65 -4.40 -13.02
C ALA A 428 -12.59 -5.92 -13.12
N PRO A 429 -13.70 -6.67 -13.22
CA PRO A 429 -13.64 -8.12 -13.29
C PRO A 429 -12.88 -8.64 -14.53
N ILE A 430 -12.99 -7.96 -15.66
CA ILE A 430 -12.24 -8.32 -16.88
C ILE A 430 -10.74 -8.09 -16.65
N ALA A 431 -10.36 -6.93 -16.10
CA ALA A 431 -8.97 -6.64 -15.78
C ALA A 431 -8.39 -7.61 -14.73
N ASP A 432 -9.15 -7.94 -13.71
CA ASP A 432 -8.76 -8.89 -12.66
C ASP A 432 -8.53 -10.29 -13.23
N GLY A 433 -9.41 -10.75 -14.13
CA GLY A 433 -9.28 -12.04 -14.81
C GLY A 433 -7.98 -12.13 -15.62
N PHE A 434 -7.72 -11.16 -16.50
CA PHE A 434 -6.48 -11.13 -17.28
C PHE A 434 -5.24 -10.99 -16.41
N ALA A 435 -5.26 -10.14 -15.39
CA ALA A 435 -4.14 -9.98 -14.47
C ALA A 435 -3.83 -11.28 -13.70
N ALA A 436 -4.87 -12.02 -13.27
CA ALA A 436 -4.69 -13.31 -12.61
C ALA A 436 -4.10 -14.36 -13.55
N ILE A 437 -4.55 -14.44 -14.81
CA ILE A 437 -3.98 -15.35 -15.82
C ILE A 437 -2.49 -15.03 -16.02
N CYS A 438 -2.13 -13.76 -16.18
CA CYS A 438 -0.72 -13.34 -16.27
C CYS A 438 0.07 -13.77 -15.01
N ALA A 439 -0.45 -13.48 -13.82
CA ALA A 439 0.21 -13.83 -12.56
C ALA A 439 0.46 -15.34 -12.44
N ILE A 440 -0.56 -16.16 -12.73
CA ILE A 440 -0.45 -17.63 -12.69
C ILE A 440 0.55 -18.13 -13.72
N THR A 441 0.51 -17.64 -14.94
CA THR A 441 1.41 -18.06 -16.03
C THR A 441 2.87 -17.77 -15.66
N PHE A 442 3.16 -16.57 -15.19
CA PHE A 442 4.52 -16.19 -14.78
C PHE A 442 4.99 -17.01 -13.56
N ALA A 443 4.13 -17.21 -12.56
CA ALA A 443 4.45 -18.00 -11.38
C ALA A 443 4.73 -19.47 -11.75
N VAL A 444 3.87 -20.10 -12.54
CA VAL A 444 4.05 -21.50 -12.95
C VAL A 444 5.33 -21.66 -13.76
N HIS A 445 5.62 -20.73 -14.67
CA HIS A 445 6.86 -20.77 -15.47
C HIS A 445 8.09 -20.67 -14.54
N GLU A 446 8.09 -19.76 -13.59
CA GLU A 446 9.20 -19.58 -12.65
C GLU A 446 9.38 -20.79 -11.72
N LEU A 447 8.29 -21.31 -11.14
CA LEU A 447 8.35 -22.46 -10.23
C LEU A 447 8.76 -23.76 -10.94
N LYS A 448 8.46 -23.89 -12.25
CA LYS A 448 8.97 -25.00 -13.07
C LYS A 448 10.48 -24.91 -13.27
N SER A 449 11.03 -23.69 -13.38
CA SER A 449 12.48 -23.53 -13.53
C SER A 449 13.24 -23.98 -12.27
N PHE A 450 12.64 -23.88 -11.09
CA PHE A 450 13.23 -24.35 -9.83
C PHE A 450 13.42 -25.87 -9.75
N LYS A 451 12.69 -26.65 -10.54
CA LYS A 451 12.84 -28.12 -10.60
C LYS A 451 14.02 -28.59 -11.46
N LYS A 452 14.63 -27.67 -12.22
CA LYS A 452 15.73 -28.00 -13.13
C LYS A 452 17.12 -27.78 -12.49
N PHE A 453 17.17 -27.30 -11.28
CA PHE A 453 18.36 -27.11 -10.44
C PHE A 453 18.27 -28.00 -9.20
#